data_ad80b8f1c3c5edb4c944c6c2c8397084
#
_entry.id   ad80b8f1c3c5edb4c944c6c2c8397084
#
_cell.length_a   1.000
_cell.length_b   1.000
_cell.length_c   1.000
_cell.angle_alpha   90.00
_cell.angle_beta   90.00
_cell.angle_gamma   90.00
#
_symmetry.space_group_name_H-M   'P 1'
#
loop_
_entity.id
_entity.type
_entity.pdbx_description
1 polymer ?
#
loop_
_entity_poly.entity_id
_entity_poly.type
_entity_poly.pdbx_seq_one_letter_code
_entity_poly.pdbx_strand_id
1 'polypeptide(L)'
;MEAIIYHRVDWDGYTAAAVAKMAFPDAELIGWSYGDNEPCVSEFDHVIVVDLSLSESWMLANASKLIWIDHHKNTIETLEQNKVLWAVSGIRHDGIGACALAWQYFFPGEAYPGHVRYVATADVMDYDGKLATLKQSLAYMLYLDTFGPGFVKPVGDVSNYHVAQALRLFDNDECTKGFSIGYDLECDRAKHEQTLFESAIRCSIGKSHFTACVLRIDGRPNACILTHLLNGTDDVFVCIGDKVGDKYKISLRVPRNGIFDASEFCRRFGGNGHIKAAGCLMSSNEILEKFGCLVD
;
A
#
# COMPACT_ATOMS: atom_id res chain seq x y z
N MET A 1 -10.67 -21.18 17.75
CA MET A 1 -11.20 -20.11 16.82
C MET A 1 -10.03 -19.34 16.26
N GLU A 2 -10.16 -18.84 15.03
CA GLU A 2 -9.11 -18.07 14.34
C GLU A 2 -9.56 -16.64 14.10
N ALA A 3 -8.60 -15.67 14.13
CA ALA A 3 -8.82 -14.31 13.72
C ALA A 3 -7.84 -13.91 12.62
N ILE A 4 -8.29 -13.09 11.67
CA ILE A 4 -7.45 -12.46 10.65
C ILE A 4 -7.49 -10.96 10.88
N ILE A 5 -6.36 -10.38 11.32
CA ILE A 5 -6.18 -8.94 11.46
C ILE A 5 -5.50 -8.45 10.19
N TYR A 6 -6.06 -7.43 9.54
CA TYR A 6 -5.58 -6.97 8.26
C TYR A 6 -5.63 -5.45 8.12
N HIS A 7 -4.77 -4.90 7.27
CA HIS A 7 -4.75 -3.48 6.95
C HIS A 7 -6.02 -3.09 6.18
N ARG A 8 -6.90 -2.28 6.82
CA ARG A 8 -8.25 -1.98 6.31
C ARG A 8 -8.34 -0.75 5.43
N VAL A 9 -7.22 -0.27 4.86
CA VAL A 9 -7.20 1.00 4.13
C VAL A 9 -6.84 0.89 2.65
N ASP A 10 -6.34 -0.26 2.19
CA ASP A 10 -5.93 -0.46 0.81
C ASP A 10 -6.22 -1.87 0.28
N TRP A 11 -5.99 -2.04 -1.02
CA TRP A 11 -6.29 -3.29 -1.71
C TRP A 11 -5.31 -4.41 -1.39
N ASP A 12 -4.07 -4.10 -0.97
CA ASP A 12 -3.14 -5.15 -0.57
C ASP A 12 -3.62 -5.82 0.72
N GLY A 13 -3.99 -5.03 1.73
CA GLY A 13 -4.57 -5.52 2.97
C GLY A 13 -5.86 -6.31 2.78
N TYR A 14 -6.80 -5.80 1.97
CA TYR A 14 -8.05 -6.53 1.67
C TYR A 14 -7.80 -7.85 0.93
N THR A 15 -6.87 -7.84 -0.03
CA THR A 15 -6.54 -9.04 -0.81
C THR A 15 -5.77 -10.05 0.04
N ALA A 16 -4.84 -9.61 0.89
CA ALA A 16 -4.13 -10.48 1.83
C ALA A 16 -5.09 -11.15 2.83
N ALA A 17 -6.08 -10.40 3.34
CA ALA A 17 -7.14 -10.95 4.18
C ALA A 17 -8.01 -11.96 3.44
N ALA A 18 -8.35 -11.70 2.18
CA ALA A 18 -9.12 -12.62 1.34
C ALA A 18 -8.35 -13.93 1.12
N VAL A 19 -7.05 -13.86 0.85
CA VAL A 19 -6.17 -15.04 0.74
C VAL A 19 -6.15 -15.84 2.05
N ALA A 20 -5.97 -15.17 3.19
CA ALA A 20 -5.99 -15.82 4.49
C ALA A 20 -7.37 -16.45 4.80
N LYS A 21 -8.47 -15.78 4.39
CA LYS A 21 -9.84 -16.28 4.55
C LYS A 21 -10.13 -17.52 3.71
N MET A 22 -9.49 -17.68 2.55
CA MET A 22 -9.55 -18.91 1.76
C MET A 22 -8.90 -20.09 2.50
N ALA A 23 -7.82 -19.86 3.23
CA ALA A 23 -7.15 -20.88 4.04
C ALA A 23 -7.90 -21.15 5.36
N PHE A 24 -8.56 -20.13 5.93
CA PHE A 24 -9.30 -20.21 7.20
C PHE A 24 -10.72 -19.65 7.00
N PRO A 25 -11.65 -20.43 6.38
CA PRO A 25 -12.97 -19.94 6.00
C PRO A 25 -13.83 -19.44 7.16
N ASP A 26 -13.65 -19.98 8.36
CA ASP A 26 -14.41 -19.65 9.56
C ASP A 26 -13.76 -18.55 10.42
N ALA A 27 -12.54 -18.09 10.07
CA ALA A 27 -11.84 -17.08 10.84
C ALA A 27 -12.61 -15.75 10.89
N GLU A 28 -12.59 -15.08 12.05
CA GLU A 28 -13.12 -13.73 12.21
C GLU A 28 -12.22 -12.71 11.52
N LEU A 29 -12.81 -11.76 10.80
CA LEU A 29 -12.10 -10.67 10.13
C LEU A 29 -12.09 -9.43 11.01
N ILE A 30 -10.89 -8.94 11.34
CA ILE A 30 -10.65 -7.74 12.15
C ILE A 30 -9.87 -6.72 11.31
N GLY A 31 -10.57 -5.76 10.73
CA GLY A 31 -9.93 -4.67 10.00
C GLY A 31 -9.32 -3.67 10.96
N TRP A 32 -8.01 -3.43 10.87
CA TRP A 32 -7.27 -2.52 11.72
C TRP A 32 -6.42 -1.54 10.91
N SER A 33 -6.16 -0.37 11.45
CA SER A 33 -5.27 0.62 10.87
C SER A 33 -4.46 1.33 11.96
N TYR A 34 -3.30 1.86 11.58
CA TYR A 34 -2.44 2.61 12.50
C TYR A 34 -3.20 3.79 13.12
N GLY A 35 -3.22 3.83 14.44
CA GLY A 35 -3.97 4.79 15.24
C GLY A 35 -5.27 4.26 15.85
N ASP A 36 -5.73 3.07 15.44
CA ASP A 36 -6.83 2.38 16.10
C ASP A 36 -6.37 1.77 17.44
N ASN A 37 -7.33 1.46 18.32
CA ASN A 37 -7.06 0.64 19.49
C ASN A 37 -6.68 -0.77 19.07
N GLU A 38 -5.67 -1.35 19.71
CA GLU A 38 -5.26 -2.71 19.42
C GLU A 38 -6.34 -3.72 19.80
N PRO A 39 -6.65 -4.70 18.92
CA PRO A 39 -7.74 -5.63 19.16
C PRO A 39 -7.40 -6.62 20.30
N CYS A 40 -8.41 -6.95 21.09
CA CYS A 40 -8.30 -8.04 22.06
C CYS A 40 -8.51 -9.37 21.32
N VAL A 41 -7.53 -10.26 21.41
CA VAL A 41 -7.55 -11.57 20.73
C VAL A 41 -7.42 -12.74 21.70
N SER A 42 -7.79 -12.54 22.98
CA SER A 42 -7.66 -13.56 24.03
C SER A 42 -8.49 -14.82 23.78
N GLU A 43 -9.58 -14.71 23.05
CA GLU A 43 -10.51 -15.82 22.75
C GLU A 43 -10.11 -16.66 21.53
N PHE A 44 -9.10 -16.21 20.75
CA PHE A 44 -8.67 -16.93 19.56
C PHE A 44 -7.45 -17.80 19.85
N ASP A 45 -7.44 -19.01 19.29
CA ASP A 45 -6.33 -19.98 19.39
C ASP A 45 -5.22 -19.65 18.40
N HIS A 46 -5.57 -19.10 17.21
CA HIS A 46 -4.66 -18.65 16.17
C HIS A 46 -5.04 -17.26 15.71
N VAL A 47 -4.03 -16.43 15.47
CA VAL A 47 -4.19 -15.06 15.01
C VAL A 47 -3.29 -14.85 13.79
N ILE A 48 -3.89 -14.51 12.65
CA ILE A 48 -3.20 -14.21 11.41
C ILE A 48 -3.15 -12.69 11.25
N VAL A 49 -1.96 -12.12 11.14
CA VAL A 49 -1.75 -10.68 10.90
C VAL A 49 -1.17 -10.51 9.51
N VAL A 50 -1.85 -9.79 8.63
CA VAL A 50 -1.45 -9.60 7.24
C VAL A 50 -1.41 -8.14 6.85
N ASP A 51 -0.36 -7.75 6.12
CA ASP A 51 -0.12 -6.42 5.57
C ASP A 51 -0.01 -5.30 6.63
N LEU A 52 0.33 -5.66 7.83
CA LEU A 52 0.60 -4.73 8.93
C LEU A 52 1.33 -5.43 10.08
N SER A 53 1.72 -4.63 11.07
CA SER A 53 2.06 -5.13 12.40
C SER A 53 1.44 -4.22 13.46
N LEU A 54 1.18 -4.77 14.63
CA LEU A 54 0.75 -4.01 15.80
C LEU A 54 1.97 -3.60 16.64
N SER A 55 1.77 -3.03 17.83
CA SER A 55 2.90 -2.68 18.70
C SER A 55 3.74 -3.90 19.07
N GLU A 56 5.03 -3.70 19.34
CA GLU A 56 5.92 -4.77 19.77
C GLU A 56 5.37 -5.51 20.99
N SER A 57 4.81 -4.79 21.96
CA SER A 57 4.21 -5.38 23.15
C SER A 57 3.03 -6.29 22.84
N TRP A 58 2.17 -5.88 21.92
CA TRP A 58 1.03 -6.69 21.49
C TRP A 58 1.49 -7.94 20.73
N MET A 59 2.43 -7.76 19.78
CA MET A 59 2.99 -8.86 18.98
C MET A 59 3.67 -9.90 19.88
N LEU A 60 4.44 -9.46 20.90
CA LEU A 60 5.08 -10.35 21.86
C LEU A 60 4.08 -11.10 22.74
N ALA A 61 3.05 -10.42 23.23
CA ALA A 61 2.02 -11.04 24.08
C ALA A 61 1.25 -12.16 23.35
N ASN A 62 1.18 -12.12 22.03
CA ASN A 62 0.45 -13.07 21.20
C ASN A 62 1.36 -13.99 20.36
N ALA A 63 2.69 -13.88 20.46
CA ALA A 63 3.66 -14.53 19.59
C ALA A 63 3.48 -16.05 19.44
N SER A 64 3.03 -16.75 20.51
CA SER A 64 2.85 -18.21 20.50
C SER A 64 1.71 -18.71 19.60
N LYS A 65 0.78 -17.85 19.23
CA LYS A 65 -0.40 -18.16 18.40
C LYS A 65 -0.45 -17.35 17.10
N LEU A 66 0.63 -16.61 16.79
CA LEU A 66 0.67 -15.63 15.71
C LEU A 66 1.21 -16.23 14.42
N ILE A 67 0.58 -15.91 13.30
CA ILE A 67 1.13 -15.96 11.96
C ILE A 67 1.24 -14.51 11.48
N TRP A 68 2.47 -14.05 11.13
CA TRP A 68 2.69 -12.67 10.71
C TRP A 68 3.26 -12.61 9.29
N ILE A 69 2.51 -11.99 8.38
CA ILE A 69 2.86 -11.82 6.97
C ILE A 69 2.84 -10.32 6.67
N ASP A 70 4.00 -9.76 6.36
CA ASP A 70 4.15 -8.32 6.17
C ASP A 70 5.29 -8.01 5.18
N HIS A 71 5.24 -6.84 4.57
CA HIS A 71 6.24 -6.36 3.63
C HIS A 71 6.75 -4.93 3.93
N HIS A 72 6.30 -4.32 5.00
CA HIS A 72 6.73 -2.98 5.42
C HIS A 72 8.13 -3.00 6.03
N LYS A 73 9.14 -2.68 5.21
CA LYS A 73 10.57 -2.75 5.55
C LYS A 73 10.91 -2.21 6.94
N ASN A 74 10.51 -0.96 7.23
CA ASN A 74 10.87 -0.30 8.49
C ASN A 74 10.32 -1.02 9.73
N THR A 75 9.11 -1.55 9.60
CA THR A 75 8.43 -2.29 10.67
C THR A 75 9.09 -3.65 10.90
N ILE A 76 9.36 -4.37 9.80
CA ILE A 76 10.05 -5.67 9.84
C ILE A 76 11.42 -5.51 10.48
N GLU A 77 12.24 -4.58 10.00
CA GLU A 77 13.60 -4.32 10.55
C GLU A 77 13.57 -3.97 12.04
N THR A 78 12.53 -3.26 12.51
CA THR A 78 12.38 -2.88 13.91
C THR A 78 11.98 -4.07 14.77
N LEU A 79 10.93 -4.79 14.38
CA LEU A 79 10.36 -5.86 15.19
C LEU A 79 11.22 -7.13 15.18
N GLU A 80 11.90 -7.45 14.10
CA GLU A 80 12.77 -8.63 13.99
C GLU A 80 14.09 -8.50 14.78
N GLN A 81 14.42 -7.34 15.34
CA GLN A 81 15.46 -7.22 16.35
C GLN A 81 15.15 -8.04 17.60
N ASN A 82 13.86 -8.28 17.86
CA ASN A 82 13.40 -9.15 18.92
C ASN A 82 13.39 -10.61 18.44
N LYS A 83 14.21 -11.47 19.06
CA LYS A 83 14.33 -12.90 18.68
C LYS A 83 13.03 -13.68 18.73
N VAL A 84 12.09 -13.31 19.62
CA VAL A 84 10.78 -13.95 19.71
C VAL A 84 9.95 -13.62 18.47
N LEU A 85 9.92 -12.35 18.07
CA LEU A 85 9.17 -11.91 16.88
C LEU A 85 9.82 -12.41 15.59
N TRP A 86 11.15 -12.48 15.54
CA TRP A 86 11.86 -13.09 14.43
C TRP A 86 11.45 -14.55 14.20
N ALA A 87 11.19 -15.31 15.29
CA ALA A 87 10.81 -16.71 15.24
C ALA A 87 9.31 -16.96 14.98
N VAL A 88 8.47 -15.91 14.93
CA VAL A 88 7.03 -16.04 14.63
C VAL A 88 6.83 -16.60 13.21
N SER A 89 5.89 -17.53 13.06
CA SER A 89 5.53 -18.10 11.76
C SER A 89 5.04 -17.04 10.78
N GLY A 90 5.29 -17.23 9.48
CA GLY A 90 4.86 -16.32 8.40
C GLY A 90 5.99 -15.94 7.46
N ILE A 91 5.71 -15.06 6.53
CA ILE A 91 6.69 -14.52 5.58
C ILE A 91 6.76 -13.01 5.73
N ARG A 92 7.97 -12.47 5.91
CA ARG A 92 8.26 -11.03 5.94
C ARG A 92 9.31 -10.73 4.89
N HIS A 93 8.95 -9.92 3.91
CA HIS A 93 9.86 -9.60 2.80
C HIS A 93 9.45 -8.30 2.09
N ASP A 94 10.35 -7.30 2.09
CA ASP A 94 10.16 -6.06 1.33
C ASP A 94 10.25 -6.31 -0.19
N GLY A 95 9.55 -5.47 -0.97
CA GLY A 95 9.61 -5.47 -2.44
C GLY A 95 8.67 -6.46 -3.14
N ILE A 96 7.70 -7.00 -2.41
CA ILE A 96 6.56 -7.76 -2.93
C ILE A 96 5.34 -7.49 -2.04
N GLY A 97 4.16 -7.26 -2.60
CA GLY A 97 2.95 -6.98 -1.81
C GLY A 97 2.56 -8.09 -0.85
N ALA A 98 1.99 -7.74 0.30
CA ALA A 98 1.63 -8.69 1.34
C ALA A 98 0.62 -9.74 0.88
N CYS A 99 -0.28 -9.40 -0.04
CA CYS A 99 -1.22 -10.38 -0.61
C CYS A 99 -0.51 -11.49 -1.39
N ALA A 100 0.60 -11.19 -2.06
CA ALA A 100 1.40 -12.21 -2.74
C ALA A 100 2.21 -13.06 -1.73
N LEU A 101 2.72 -12.45 -0.66
CA LEU A 101 3.35 -13.20 0.43
C LEU A 101 2.35 -14.12 1.14
N ALA A 102 1.12 -13.66 1.36
CA ALA A 102 0.03 -14.47 1.92
C ALA A 102 -0.30 -15.65 0.99
N TRP A 103 -0.39 -15.42 -0.32
CA TRP A 103 -0.59 -16.48 -1.29
C TRP A 103 0.54 -17.52 -1.23
N GLN A 104 1.79 -17.06 -1.25
CA GLN A 104 2.96 -17.94 -1.15
C GLN A 104 2.97 -18.79 0.13
N TYR A 105 2.53 -18.22 1.25
CA TYR A 105 2.51 -18.90 2.54
C TYR A 105 1.40 -19.94 2.64
N PHE A 106 0.17 -19.59 2.24
CA PHE A 106 -1.00 -20.46 2.40
C PHE A 106 -1.21 -21.44 1.23
N PHE A 107 -0.74 -21.10 0.03
CA PHE A 107 -0.89 -21.91 -1.19
C PHE A 107 0.47 -22.13 -1.87
N PRO A 108 1.44 -22.76 -1.18
CA PRO A 108 2.80 -22.90 -1.69
C PRO A 108 2.82 -23.75 -2.97
N GLY A 109 3.46 -23.22 -4.01
CA GLY A 109 3.56 -23.88 -5.34
C GLY A 109 2.39 -23.62 -6.27
N GLU A 110 1.31 -23.00 -5.81
CA GLU A 110 0.19 -22.58 -6.65
C GLU A 110 0.54 -21.31 -7.45
N ALA A 111 0.03 -21.21 -8.67
CA ALA A 111 0.19 -20.01 -9.47
C ALA A 111 -0.58 -18.83 -8.86
N TYR A 112 0.05 -17.64 -8.85
CA TYR A 112 -0.62 -16.44 -8.36
C TYR A 112 -1.83 -16.07 -9.22
N PRO A 113 -3.02 -15.88 -8.64
CA PRO A 113 -4.19 -15.35 -9.34
C PRO A 113 -3.92 -13.96 -9.93
N GLY A 114 -4.63 -13.61 -11.01
CA GLY A 114 -4.48 -12.31 -11.67
C GLY A 114 -4.66 -11.14 -10.71
N HIS A 115 -5.70 -11.17 -9.88
CA HIS A 115 -5.97 -10.17 -8.86
C HIS A 115 -4.77 -9.96 -7.91
N VAL A 116 -4.23 -11.03 -7.34
CA VAL A 116 -3.05 -10.98 -6.45
C VAL A 116 -1.84 -10.36 -7.18
N ARG A 117 -1.57 -10.80 -8.41
CA ARG A 117 -0.42 -10.28 -9.19
C ARG A 117 -0.51 -8.77 -9.40
N TYR A 118 -1.68 -8.28 -9.83
CA TYR A 118 -1.87 -6.86 -10.13
C TYR A 118 -1.80 -6.01 -8.87
N VAL A 119 -2.46 -6.41 -7.79
CA VAL A 119 -2.46 -5.68 -6.52
C VAL A 119 -1.04 -5.62 -5.94
N ALA A 120 -0.37 -6.77 -5.78
CA ALA A 120 0.97 -6.82 -5.21
C ALA A 120 2.01 -6.03 -6.01
N THR A 121 1.93 -6.05 -7.36
CA THR A 121 2.83 -5.27 -8.22
C THR A 121 2.61 -3.76 -8.06
N ALA A 122 1.34 -3.34 -7.99
CA ALA A 122 1.01 -1.92 -7.88
C ALA A 122 1.37 -1.34 -6.52
N ASP A 123 1.21 -2.11 -5.46
CA ASP A 123 1.45 -1.67 -4.10
C ASP A 123 2.92 -1.28 -3.87
N VAL A 124 3.84 -2.17 -4.21
CA VAL A 124 5.28 -1.92 -4.06
C VAL A 124 5.90 -1.15 -5.22
N MET A 125 5.10 -0.73 -6.22
CA MET A 125 5.61 -0.07 -7.43
C MET A 125 6.70 -0.92 -8.14
N ASP A 126 6.40 -2.21 -8.37
CA ASP A 126 7.37 -3.12 -8.97
C ASP A 126 7.61 -2.79 -10.46
N TYR A 127 8.63 -2.00 -10.71
CA TYR A 127 9.06 -1.61 -12.07
C TYR A 127 9.66 -2.76 -12.88
N ASP A 128 10.14 -3.81 -12.23
CA ASP A 128 10.77 -4.96 -12.88
C ASP A 128 9.75 -5.99 -13.36
N GLY A 129 8.53 -5.91 -12.81
CA GLY A 129 7.39 -6.71 -13.25
C GLY A 129 7.52 -8.19 -12.90
N LYS A 130 7.95 -8.49 -11.67
CA LYS A 130 8.14 -9.87 -11.17
C LYS A 130 6.87 -10.72 -11.29
N LEU A 131 5.71 -10.13 -10.98
CA LEU A 131 4.41 -10.82 -11.01
C LEU A 131 3.52 -10.36 -12.17
N ALA A 132 3.53 -9.06 -12.47
CA ALA A 132 2.81 -8.43 -13.57
C ALA A 132 3.53 -7.14 -13.98
N THR A 133 3.23 -6.60 -15.18
CA THR A 133 3.79 -5.29 -15.54
C THR A 133 3.14 -4.19 -14.69
N LEU A 134 3.94 -3.22 -14.25
CA LEU A 134 3.44 -2.11 -13.43
C LEU A 134 2.32 -1.34 -14.15
N LYS A 135 2.46 -1.12 -15.46
CA LYS A 135 1.42 -0.46 -16.27
C LYS A 135 0.07 -1.20 -16.18
N GLN A 136 0.06 -2.52 -16.37
CA GLN A 136 -1.16 -3.33 -16.27
C GLN A 136 -1.74 -3.28 -14.85
N SER A 137 -0.87 -3.36 -13.85
CA SER A 137 -1.26 -3.34 -12.44
C SER A 137 -1.90 -2.01 -12.05
N LEU A 138 -1.32 -0.87 -12.47
CA LEU A 138 -1.90 0.45 -12.19
C LEU A 138 -3.21 0.69 -12.95
N ALA A 139 -3.35 0.19 -14.18
CA ALA A 139 -4.63 0.22 -14.89
C ALA A 139 -5.70 -0.61 -14.12
N TYR A 140 -5.33 -1.79 -13.65
CA TYR A 140 -6.24 -2.60 -12.84
C TYR A 140 -6.61 -1.93 -11.50
N MET A 141 -5.64 -1.31 -10.81
CA MET A 141 -5.91 -0.55 -9.59
C MET A 141 -6.87 0.62 -9.83
N LEU A 142 -6.80 1.22 -11.02
CA LEU A 142 -7.70 2.27 -11.43
C LEU A 142 -9.16 1.79 -11.52
N TYR A 143 -9.37 0.60 -12.08
CA TYR A 143 -10.67 -0.07 -12.04
C TYR A 143 -11.14 -0.31 -10.60
N LEU A 144 -10.28 -0.87 -9.76
CA LEU A 144 -10.62 -1.13 -8.36
C LEU A 144 -11.03 0.15 -7.61
N ASP A 145 -10.35 1.26 -7.89
CA ASP A 145 -10.64 2.56 -7.29
C ASP A 145 -11.93 3.19 -7.80
N THR A 146 -12.27 2.96 -9.05
CA THR A 146 -13.43 3.58 -9.71
C THR A 146 -14.72 2.79 -9.50
N PHE A 147 -14.65 1.47 -9.53
CA PHE A 147 -15.82 0.57 -9.46
C PHE A 147 -15.79 -0.34 -8.23
N GLY A 148 -14.68 -0.34 -7.52
CA GLY A 148 -14.55 -1.04 -6.27
C GLY A 148 -15.18 -0.28 -5.11
N PRO A 149 -15.08 -0.87 -3.92
CA PRO A 149 -15.78 -0.41 -2.72
C PRO A 149 -15.40 0.99 -2.21
N GLY A 150 -14.33 1.61 -2.72
CA GLY A 150 -13.96 2.98 -2.36
C GLY A 150 -14.95 4.06 -2.79
N PHE A 151 -15.84 3.78 -3.74
CA PHE A 151 -16.84 4.74 -4.24
C PHE A 151 -18.19 4.67 -3.51
N VAL A 152 -18.55 3.52 -3.00
CA VAL A 152 -19.74 3.37 -2.17
C VAL A 152 -19.26 3.25 -0.74
N LYS A 153 -19.28 4.34 0.03
CA LYS A 153 -19.14 4.24 1.48
C LYS A 153 -20.36 3.46 2.00
N PRO A 154 -20.26 2.17 2.31
CA PRO A 154 -21.40 1.47 2.89
C PRO A 154 -21.69 2.08 4.25
N VAL A 155 -22.94 2.22 4.57
CA VAL A 155 -23.39 2.54 5.92
C VAL A 155 -23.19 1.27 6.75
N GLY A 156 -22.17 1.24 7.63
CA GLY A 156 -21.88 0.09 8.49
C GLY A 156 -20.41 -0.34 8.46
N ASP A 157 -20.09 -1.49 9.00
CA ASP A 157 -18.74 -2.05 9.05
C ASP A 157 -18.26 -2.42 7.62
N VAL A 158 -17.44 -1.55 7.08
CA VAL A 158 -16.98 -1.56 5.69
C VAL A 158 -15.92 -2.63 5.44
N SER A 159 -15.20 -3.04 6.48
CA SER A 159 -14.01 -3.88 6.37
C SER A 159 -14.31 -5.25 5.77
N ASN A 160 -15.35 -5.91 6.25
CA ASN A 160 -15.73 -7.24 5.75
C ASN A 160 -16.28 -7.21 4.30
N TYR A 161 -16.87 -6.08 3.89
CA TYR A 161 -17.33 -5.91 2.51
C TYR A 161 -16.17 -5.89 1.52
N HIS A 162 -15.08 -5.22 1.81
CA HIS A 162 -13.92 -5.13 0.90
C HIS A 162 -13.22 -6.48 0.73
N VAL A 163 -13.08 -7.24 1.81
CA VAL A 163 -12.54 -8.61 1.74
C VAL A 163 -13.44 -9.51 0.90
N ALA A 164 -14.78 -9.42 1.06
CA ALA A 164 -15.71 -10.16 0.22
C ALA A 164 -15.64 -9.78 -1.26
N GLN A 165 -15.40 -8.49 -1.58
CA GLN A 165 -15.16 -8.07 -2.96
C GLN A 165 -13.83 -8.62 -3.50
N ALA A 166 -12.75 -8.58 -2.71
CA ALA A 166 -11.48 -9.16 -3.10
C ALA A 166 -11.62 -10.66 -3.42
N LEU A 167 -12.36 -11.43 -2.60
CA LEU A 167 -12.66 -12.85 -2.86
C LEU A 167 -13.32 -13.09 -4.21
N ARG A 168 -14.25 -12.23 -4.63
CA ARG A 168 -14.90 -12.35 -5.96
C ARG A 168 -13.95 -12.11 -7.11
N LEU A 169 -12.95 -11.26 -6.93
CA LEU A 169 -11.96 -10.93 -7.95
C LEU A 169 -10.89 -12.02 -8.16
N PHE A 170 -10.92 -13.09 -7.39
CA PHE A 170 -10.15 -14.30 -7.70
C PHE A 170 -10.71 -15.06 -8.91
N ASP A 171 -11.96 -14.79 -9.31
CA ASP A 171 -12.49 -15.24 -10.59
C ASP A 171 -11.75 -14.56 -11.75
N ASN A 172 -11.17 -15.37 -12.66
CA ASN A 172 -10.36 -14.87 -13.77
C ASN A 172 -11.16 -13.99 -14.74
N ASP A 173 -12.44 -14.26 -14.94
CA ASP A 173 -13.30 -13.49 -15.85
C ASP A 173 -13.58 -12.10 -15.26
N GLU A 174 -13.87 -12.00 -13.97
CA GLU A 174 -14.04 -10.73 -13.27
C GLU A 174 -12.75 -9.91 -13.24
N CYS A 175 -11.62 -10.56 -12.99
CA CYS A 175 -10.30 -9.91 -13.01
C CYS A 175 -9.97 -9.38 -14.42
N THR A 176 -10.25 -10.14 -15.48
CA THR A 176 -9.99 -9.74 -16.87
C THR A 176 -10.88 -8.58 -17.30
N LYS A 177 -12.16 -8.57 -16.93
CA LYS A 177 -13.05 -7.42 -17.15
C LYS A 177 -12.54 -6.18 -16.46
N GLY A 178 -12.14 -6.29 -15.19
CA GLY A 178 -11.59 -5.19 -14.41
C GLY A 178 -10.34 -4.59 -15.06
N PHE A 179 -9.46 -5.43 -15.56
CA PHE A 179 -8.27 -5.00 -16.30
C PHE A 179 -8.64 -4.22 -17.59
N SER A 180 -9.58 -4.71 -18.39
CA SER A 180 -10.00 -4.04 -19.63
C SER A 180 -10.58 -2.66 -19.36
N ILE A 181 -11.48 -2.54 -18.38
CA ILE A 181 -12.08 -1.26 -17.97
C ILE A 181 -11.01 -0.30 -17.45
N GLY A 182 -10.09 -0.77 -16.63
CA GLY A 182 -9.00 0.04 -16.09
C GLY A 182 -8.07 0.58 -17.17
N TYR A 183 -7.83 -0.19 -18.22
CA TYR A 183 -7.02 0.23 -19.37
C TYR A 183 -7.69 1.37 -20.15
N ASP A 184 -9.01 1.31 -20.37
CA ASP A 184 -9.76 2.38 -21.03
C ASP A 184 -9.74 3.68 -20.21
N LEU A 185 -9.86 3.56 -18.87
CA LEU A 185 -9.76 4.70 -17.96
C LEU A 185 -8.36 5.34 -17.97
N GLU A 186 -7.30 4.57 -18.16
CA GLU A 186 -5.92 5.07 -18.24
C GLU A 186 -5.73 6.00 -19.44
N CYS A 187 -6.35 5.68 -20.59
CA CYS A 187 -6.24 6.49 -21.80
C CYS A 187 -6.78 7.93 -21.61
N ASP A 188 -7.82 8.09 -20.79
CA ASP A 188 -8.38 9.42 -20.52
C ASP A 188 -7.52 10.22 -19.52
N ARG A 189 -6.78 9.56 -18.66
CA ARG A 189 -5.92 10.21 -17.67
C ARG A 189 -4.62 10.78 -18.20
N ALA A 190 -4.11 10.27 -19.31
CA ALA A 190 -2.86 10.78 -19.90
C ALA A 190 -2.95 12.29 -20.24
N LYS A 191 -4.15 12.77 -20.62
CA LYS A 191 -4.39 14.20 -20.86
C LYS A 191 -4.38 15.03 -19.58
N HIS A 192 -4.90 14.48 -18.51
CA HIS A 192 -4.92 15.14 -17.20
C HIS A 192 -3.53 15.23 -16.58
N GLU A 193 -2.71 14.22 -16.77
CA GLU A 193 -1.32 14.19 -16.29
C GLU A 193 -0.51 15.38 -16.86
N GLN A 194 -0.64 15.68 -18.15
CA GLN A 194 0.06 16.81 -18.76
C GLN A 194 -0.30 18.13 -18.08
N THR A 195 -1.59 18.41 -17.87
CA THR A 195 -2.05 19.62 -17.18
C THR A 195 -1.53 19.73 -15.76
N LEU A 196 -1.47 18.60 -15.03
CA LEU A 196 -0.96 18.55 -13.67
C LEU A 196 0.53 18.96 -13.61
N PHE A 197 1.33 18.51 -14.56
CA PHE A 197 2.76 18.83 -14.62
C PHE A 197 3.07 20.27 -15.07
N GLU A 198 2.15 20.97 -15.71
CA GLU A 198 2.29 22.38 -16.04
C GLU A 198 2.30 23.28 -14.79
N SER A 199 1.67 22.84 -13.70
CA SER A 199 1.64 23.54 -12.40
C SER A 199 2.67 23.03 -11.40
N ALA A 200 3.49 22.05 -11.76
CA ALA A 200 4.45 21.43 -10.86
C ALA A 200 5.59 22.38 -10.46
N ILE A 201 5.94 22.34 -9.18
CA ILE A 201 7.08 23.06 -8.62
C ILE A 201 8.27 22.11 -8.55
N ARG A 202 9.43 22.51 -9.12
CA ARG A 202 10.69 21.79 -8.99
C ARG A 202 11.60 22.45 -7.99
N CYS A 203 12.11 21.68 -7.04
CA CYS A 203 12.95 22.18 -5.96
C CYS A 203 13.95 21.11 -5.51
N SER A 204 14.97 21.53 -4.76
CA SER A 204 15.86 20.59 -4.06
C SER A 204 15.23 20.15 -2.74
N ILE A 205 15.45 18.91 -2.36
CA ILE A 205 14.95 18.38 -1.06
C ILE A 205 15.90 18.84 0.05
N GLY A 206 15.54 19.92 0.71
CA GLY A 206 16.35 20.51 1.79
C GLY A 206 17.78 20.78 1.33
N LYS A 207 18.79 20.21 2.02
CA LYS A 207 20.22 20.33 1.68
C LYS A 207 20.74 19.13 0.85
N SER A 208 19.87 18.25 0.38
CA SER A 208 20.29 17.09 -0.42
C SER A 208 20.58 17.49 -1.87
N HIS A 209 21.24 16.59 -2.61
CA HIS A 209 21.44 16.73 -4.05
C HIS A 209 20.24 16.27 -4.89
N PHE A 210 19.22 15.71 -4.23
CA PHE A 210 18.01 15.24 -4.89
C PHE A 210 17.06 16.38 -5.24
N THR A 211 16.45 16.30 -6.40
CA THR A 211 15.40 17.21 -6.86
C THR A 211 14.03 16.57 -6.71
N ALA A 212 13.07 17.38 -6.28
CA ALA A 212 11.66 16.98 -6.17
C ALA A 212 10.82 17.72 -7.21
N CYS A 213 9.91 17.00 -7.82
CA CYS A 213 8.77 17.56 -8.54
C CYS A 213 7.57 17.51 -7.59
N VAL A 214 7.15 18.69 -7.12
CA VAL A 214 6.06 18.83 -6.15
C VAL A 214 4.75 19.08 -6.86
N LEU A 215 3.75 18.30 -6.56
CA LEU A 215 2.44 18.28 -7.20
C LEU A 215 1.33 18.33 -6.15
N ARG A 216 0.27 19.11 -6.42
CA ARG A 216 -0.99 19.01 -5.68
C ARG A 216 -1.86 17.96 -6.36
N ILE A 217 -2.26 16.92 -5.64
CA ILE A 217 -3.00 15.81 -6.22
C ILE A 217 -4.24 15.48 -5.38
N ASP A 218 -5.39 15.57 -6.03
CA ASP A 218 -6.64 15.04 -5.51
C ASP A 218 -6.78 13.59 -5.97
N GLY A 219 -6.70 12.63 -5.03
CA GLY A 219 -6.80 11.21 -5.32
C GLY A 219 -5.49 10.43 -5.22
N ARG A 220 -5.36 9.34 -6.01
CA ARG A 220 -4.21 8.42 -5.92
C ARG A 220 -3.05 8.85 -6.82
N PRO A 221 -1.86 9.12 -6.25
CA PRO A 221 -0.70 9.61 -6.99
C PRO A 221 -0.31 8.72 -8.17
N ASN A 222 -0.25 7.41 -7.98
CA ASN A 222 0.22 6.46 -9.00
C ASN A 222 -0.56 6.58 -10.32
N ALA A 223 -1.85 6.81 -10.21
CA ALA A 223 -2.71 6.92 -11.37
C ALA A 223 -2.62 8.29 -12.06
N CYS A 224 -2.23 9.34 -11.32
CA CYS A 224 -2.17 10.71 -11.85
C CYS A 224 -0.84 11.04 -12.55
N ILE A 225 0.23 10.30 -12.26
CA ILE A 225 1.59 10.59 -12.74
C ILE A 225 2.28 9.39 -13.40
N LEU A 226 1.50 8.43 -13.90
CA LEU A 226 2.01 7.15 -14.39
C LEU A 226 3.08 7.29 -15.48
N THR A 227 2.87 8.14 -16.48
CA THR A 227 3.82 8.31 -17.59
C THR A 227 5.18 8.82 -17.09
N HIS A 228 5.16 9.76 -16.13
CA HIS A 228 6.37 10.31 -15.53
C HIS A 228 7.04 9.31 -14.57
N LEU A 229 6.29 8.45 -13.89
CA LEU A 229 6.85 7.37 -13.09
C LEU A 229 7.61 6.36 -13.95
N LEU A 230 7.12 6.05 -15.14
CA LEU A 230 7.76 5.11 -16.06
C LEU A 230 8.93 5.72 -16.82
N ASN A 231 8.85 6.99 -17.20
CA ASN A 231 9.76 7.65 -18.15
C ASN A 231 10.39 8.95 -17.63
N GLY A 232 10.02 9.38 -16.42
CA GLY A 232 10.48 10.67 -15.86
C GLY A 232 11.94 10.65 -15.45
N THR A 233 12.52 11.85 -15.38
CA THR A 233 13.91 12.11 -15.01
C THR A 233 14.05 12.80 -13.65
N ASP A 234 12.96 13.20 -13.02
CA ASP A 234 12.98 13.75 -11.67
C ASP A 234 13.42 12.67 -10.65
N ASP A 235 14.10 13.06 -9.56
CA ASP A 235 14.55 12.09 -8.55
C ASP A 235 13.38 11.55 -7.74
N VAL A 236 12.39 12.40 -7.44
CA VAL A 236 11.19 12.01 -6.69
C VAL A 236 10.01 12.94 -6.99
N PHE A 237 8.81 12.39 -7.04
CA PHE A 237 7.55 13.12 -7.03
C PHE A 237 7.02 13.24 -5.61
N VAL A 238 6.74 14.47 -5.18
CA VAL A 238 6.12 14.78 -3.89
C VAL A 238 4.69 15.19 -4.14
N CYS A 239 3.77 14.29 -3.84
CA CYS A 239 2.34 14.49 -4.05
C CYS A 239 1.72 14.98 -2.74
N ILE A 240 1.23 16.21 -2.74
CA ILE A 240 0.55 16.84 -1.60
C ILE A 240 -0.95 16.61 -1.77
N GLY A 241 -1.53 15.82 -0.90
CA GLY A 241 -2.95 15.50 -0.87
C GLY A 241 -3.71 16.29 0.19
N ASP A 242 -4.83 15.72 0.64
CA ASP A 242 -5.74 16.35 1.59
C ASP A 242 -5.10 16.63 2.96
N LYS A 243 -5.67 17.64 3.62
CA LYS A 243 -5.34 18.00 5.00
C LYS A 243 -6.01 17.04 5.98
N VAL A 244 -5.22 16.52 6.93
CA VAL A 244 -5.66 15.62 8.00
C VAL A 244 -5.30 16.30 9.32
N GLY A 245 -6.28 16.90 9.99
CA GLY A 245 -6.05 17.76 11.15
C GLY A 245 -5.30 19.03 10.73
N ASP A 246 -4.12 19.26 11.32
CA ASP A 246 -3.21 20.38 11.03
C ASP A 246 -2.10 20.03 10.01
N LYS A 247 -2.07 18.78 9.51
CA LYS A 247 -1.05 18.27 8.61
C LYS A 247 -1.63 17.88 7.25
N TYR A 248 -0.77 17.85 6.25
CA TYR A 248 -1.09 17.38 4.90
C TYR A 248 -0.60 15.94 4.70
N LYS A 249 -1.38 15.17 3.96
CA LYS A 249 -0.98 13.84 3.49
C LYS A 249 0.06 14.00 2.38
N ILE A 250 1.26 13.53 2.62
CA ILE A 250 2.36 13.54 1.65
C ILE A 250 2.57 12.13 1.14
N SER A 251 2.59 11.99 -0.18
CA SER A 251 2.91 10.74 -0.84
C SER A 251 4.12 10.94 -1.73
N LEU A 252 5.19 10.19 -1.48
CA LEU A 252 6.38 10.19 -2.31
C LEU A 252 6.32 9.05 -3.31
N ARG A 253 6.70 9.36 -4.55
CA ARG A 253 6.82 8.38 -5.64
C ARG A 253 8.13 8.57 -6.36
N VAL A 254 8.87 7.49 -6.51
CA VAL A 254 10.21 7.50 -7.12
C VAL A 254 10.11 6.87 -8.51
N PRO A 255 10.52 7.56 -9.58
CA PRO A 255 10.53 7.01 -10.92
C PRO A 255 11.34 5.71 -11.02
N ARG A 256 11.14 4.97 -12.10
CA ARG A 256 11.82 3.68 -12.33
C ARG A 256 13.33 3.76 -12.09
N ASN A 257 13.99 4.76 -12.66
CA ASN A 257 15.46 4.94 -12.59
C ASN A 257 15.91 5.79 -11.40
N GLY A 258 14.99 6.33 -10.58
CA GLY A 258 15.33 7.13 -9.41
C GLY A 258 15.98 6.29 -8.32
N ILE A 259 16.93 6.89 -7.61
CA ILE A 259 17.67 6.25 -6.50
C ILE A 259 17.29 6.80 -5.12
N PHE A 260 16.33 7.71 -5.07
CA PHE A 260 15.83 8.28 -3.81
C PHE A 260 15.12 7.19 -2.99
N ASP A 261 15.39 7.13 -1.68
CA ASP A 261 14.67 6.24 -0.76
C ASP A 261 13.51 6.99 -0.10
N ALA A 262 12.30 6.77 -0.64
CA ALA A 262 11.09 7.40 -0.13
C ALA A 262 10.73 6.89 1.27
N SER A 263 11.00 5.64 1.59
CA SER A 263 10.69 5.04 2.90
C SER A 263 11.54 5.68 4.00
N GLU A 264 12.84 5.84 3.76
CA GLU A 264 13.76 6.49 4.71
C GLU A 264 13.40 7.96 4.93
N PHE A 265 12.97 8.67 3.88
CA PHE A 265 12.51 10.05 4.03
C PHE A 265 11.24 10.11 4.89
N CYS A 266 10.21 9.32 4.57
CA CYS A 266 8.93 9.34 5.28
C CYS A 266 9.06 8.90 6.74
N ARG A 267 9.95 7.97 7.04
CA ARG A 267 10.22 7.51 8.41
C ARG A 267 10.58 8.65 9.36
N ARG A 268 11.30 9.67 8.89
CA ARG A 268 11.69 10.86 9.69
C ARG A 268 10.50 11.71 10.12
N PHE A 269 9.35 11.53 9.48
CA PHE A 269 8.07 12.19 9.78
C PHE A 269 7.03 11.23 10.34
N GLY A 270 7.46 10.07 10.85
CA GLY A 270 6.57 9.04 11.41
C GLY A 270 5.74 8.30 10.38
N GLY A 271 6.13 8.39 9.10
CA GLY A 271 5.49 7.68 8.00
C GLY A 271 6.12 6.32 7.70
N ASN A 272 5.54 5.62 6.72
CA ASN A 272 5.97 4.28 6.31
C ASN A 272 5.82 4.10 4.79
N GLY A 273 6.23 2.95 4.28
CA GLY A 273 6.12 2.54 2.88
C GLY A 273 7.39 1.87 2.35
N HIS A 274 7.52 1.88 1.03
CA HIS A 274 8.59 1.21 0.28
C HIS A 274 9.58 2.22 -0.30
N ILE A 275 10.73 1.73 -0.77
CA ILE A 275 11.78 2.56 -1.37
C ILE A 275 11.22 3.44 -2.50
N LYS A 276 10.31 2.90 -3.32
CA LYS A 276 9.73 3.61 -4.48
C LYS A 276 8.40 4.32 -4.20
N ALA A 277 7.74 4.00 -3.09
CA ALA A 277 6.43 4.54 -2.75
C ALA A 277 6.25 4.58 -1.24
N ALA A 278 6.18 5.76 -0.65
CA ALA A 278 6.00 5.95 0.78
C ALA A 278 5.11 7.16 1.08
N GLY A 279 4.59 7.24 2.30
CA GLY A 279 3.75 8.33 2.73
C GLY A 279 3.98 8.74 4.19
N CYS A 280 3.72 10.01 4.47
CA CYS A 280 3.77 10.58 5.81
C CYS A 280 2.81 11.76 5.96
N LEU A 281 2.70 12.31 7.15
CA LEU A 281 1.97 13.54 7.43
C LEU A 281 2.95 14.66 7.76
N MET A 282 2.85 15.80 7.06
CA MET A 282 3.70 16.97 7.27
C MET A 282 2.86 18.23 7.48
N SER A 283 3.27 19.08 8.41
CA SER A 283 2.72 20.43 8.58
C SER A 283 3.14 21.36 7.43
N SER A 284 2.44 22.48 7.23
CA SER A 284 2.82 23.51 6.25
C SER A 284 4.27 23.99 6.42
N ASN A 285 4.74 24.16 7.68
CA ASN A 285 6.09 24.57 7.97
C ASN A 285 7.16 23.52 7.56
N GLU A 286 6.87 22.23 7.81
CA GLU A 286 7.76 21.14 7.40
C GLU A 286 7.84 21.02 5.88
N ILE A 287 6.71 21.21 5.18
CA ILE A 287 6.65 21.22 3.71
C ILE A 287 7.48 22.39 3.16
N LEU A 288 7.29 23.59 3.71
CA LEU A 288 8.07 24.77 3.32
C LEU A 288 9.56 24.57 3.55
N GLU A 289 9.95 24.05 4.72
CA GLU A 289 11.37 23.77 5.04
C GLU A 289 12.01 22.76 4.10
N LYS A 290 11.28 21.69 3.74
CA LYS A 290 11.85 20.58 2.95
C LYS A 290 11.77 20.81 1.44
N PHE A 291 10.73 21.48 0.97
CA PHE A 291 10.45 21.62 -0.47
C PHE A 291 10.38 23.08 -0.93
N GLY A 292 10.47 24.06 -0.02
CA GLY A 292 10.43 25.47 -0.38
C GLY A 292 9.11 25.96 -0.99
N CYS A 293 8.03 25.19 -0.84
CA CYS A 293 6.73 25.57 -1.38
C CYS A 293 5.70 25.82 -0.28
N LEU A 294 4.81 26.79 -0.53
CA LEU A 294 3.64 27.07 0.31
C LEU A 294 2.48 26.18 -0.12
N VAL A 295 1.68 25.72 0.83
CA VAL A 295 0.54 24.79 0.62
C VAL A 295 -0.81 25.37 1.04
N ASP A 296 -0.84 26.66 1.37
CA ASP A 296 -2.07 27.39 1.75
C ASP A 296 -2.77 28.03 0.55
#